data_e2142d6c6bb75e551c6fbc9c6cd74fdc
#
_entry.id   e2142d6c6bb75e551c6fbc9c6cd74fdc
#
_cell.length_a   1.000
_cell.length_b   1.000
_cell.length_c   1.000
_cell.angle_alpha   90.00
_cell.angle_beta   90.00
_cell.angle_gamma   90.00
#
_symmetry.space_group_name_H-M   'P 1'
#
loop_
_entity.id
_entity.type
_entity.pdbx_description
1 polymer ?
#
loop_
_entity_poly.entity_id
_entity_poly.type
_entity_poly.pdbx_seq_one_letter_code
_entity_poly.pdbx_strand_id
1 'polypeptide(L)'
;MFWENNMKKFILPLFGSPEEKLKHAQNLLKNGKSRRGIKQLYGLAIAGNAEAQFMLGELYLADKDVPMNGNEALRWFRQAAEQHHVKACHRLGVLSHMGFSVPAGEQVKVFDMALKQGKPDHAEALSWAERAVEGGDFDGMVLAAHLLTQGPETLRDIARGHELYQRAAEGGNVQGLYGHGVTLLGAARTSGERSRAVAFIQQAATGGLPDAELMLGTILEYEGGKDAQAFSHFMKAATQSHSVAQMKVGVAYYQGRGIERDVSKAETWLRKAAQGGEVEAIALVGDINLQGDGVAPNFPEAHSWYRRAVKSGHVGAAVTLAQLFYNGMGCETDHAEAKRLLDFAADHGSEQAVKLRQILESRPTQSSS
;
A
#
# COMPACT_ATOMS: atom_id res chain seq x y z
N MET A 1 -8.21 -14.94 50.27
CA MET A 1 -8.23 -14.14 49.03
C MET A 1 -6.87 -13.61 48.55
N PHE A 2 -6.02 -13.01 49.42
CA PHE A 2 -4.67 -12.50 48.98
C PHE A 2 -3.65 -13.60 48.70
N TRP A 3 -3.72 -14.72 49.43
CA TRP A 3 -2.84 -15.89 49.27
C TRP A 3 -3.20 -16.73 48.02
N GLU A 4 -4.46 -16.94 47.72
CA GLU A 4 -4.90 -17.69 46.54
C GLU A 4 -4.54 -17.00 45.21
N ASN A 5 -4.64 -15.67 45.16
CA ASN A 5 -4.25 -14.92 43.95
C ASN A 5 -2.75 -14.90 43.69
N ASN A 6 -1.92 -14.98 44.74
CA ASN A 6 -0.46 -15.06 44.59
C ASN A 6 0.03 -16.47 44.27
N MET A 7 -0.59 -17.51 44.84
CA MET A 7 -0.27 -18.89 44.49
C MET A 7 -0.61 -19.24 43.04
N LYS A 8 -1.80 -18.76 42.54
CA LYS A 8 -2.16 -18.93 41.13
C LYS A 8 -1.15 -18.29 40.16
N LYS A 9 -0.50 -17.17 40.51
CA LYS A 9 0.57 -16.57 39.71
C LYS A 9 1.86 -17.40 39.59
N PHE A 10 2.13 -18.23 40.57
CA PHE A 10 3.35 -19.06 40.60
C PHE A 10 3.13 -20.50 40.10
N ILE A 11 1.92 -21.04 40.24
CA ILE A 11 1.58 -22.43 39.94
C ILE A 11 1.01 -22.58 38.52
N LEU A 12 0.26 -21.60 38.00
CA LEU A 12 -0.30 -21.62 36.65
C LEU A 12 0.69 -21.88 35.50
N PRO A 13 1.96 -21.43 35.53
CA PRO A 13 2.93 -21.75 34.48
C PRO A 13 3.29 -23.22 34.39
N LEU A 14 3.08 -23.98 35.46
CA LEU A 14 3.48 -25.41 35.54
C LEU A 14 2.30 -26.38 35.40
N PHE A 15 1.10 -26.03 35.87
CA PHE A 15 -0.03 -26.97 36.05
C PHE A 15 -1.34 -26.55 35.37
N GLY A 16 -1.41 -25.36 34.72
CA GLY A 16 -2.62 -24.89 34.03
C GLY A 16 -2.90 -25.57 32.68
N SER A 17 -4.15 -25.53 32.23
CA SER A 17 -4.54 -25.94 30.89
C SER A 17 -3.78 -25.12 29.80
N PRO A 18 -3.65 -25.62 28.56
CA PRO A 18 -3.06 -24.86 27.47
C PRO A 18 -3.69 -23.46 27.30
N GLU A 19 -5.00 -23.35 27.49
CA GLU A 19 -5.74 -22.08 27.40
C GLU A 19 -5.37 -21.11 28.55
N GLU A 20 -5.26 -21.59 29.78
CA GLU A 20 -4.84 -20.77 30.91
C GLU A 20 -3.40 -20.30 30.76
N LYS A 21 -2.51 -21.16 30.27
CA LYS A 21 -1.12 -20.82 29.94
C LYS A 21 -1.05 -19.77 28.83
N LEU A 22 -1.90 -19.89 27.82
CA LEU A 22 -1.98 -18.92 26.72
C LEU A 22 -2.43 -17.54 27.23
N LYS A 23 -3.53 -17.48 27.99
CA LYS A 23 -4.00 -16.25 28.63
C LYS A 23 -2.94 -15.63 29.53
N HIS A 24 -2.20 -16.44 30.27
CA HIS A 24 -1.11 -15.94 31.11
C HIS A 24 0.04 -15.37 30.27
N ALA A 25 0.42 -16.01 29.16
CA ALA A 25 1.43 -15.49 28.24
C ALA A 25 1.01 -14.16 27.61
N GLN A 26 -0.26 -14.05 27.17
CA GLN A 26 -0.85 -12.80 26.64
C GLN A 26 -0.81 -11.67 27.69
N ASN A 27 -1.14 -11.97 28.94
CA ASN A 27 -1.08 -11.00 30.04
C ASN A 27 0.36 -10.55 30.35
N LEU A 28 1.34 -11.45 30.24
CA LEU A 28 2.75 -11.10 30.39
C LEU A 28 3.21 -10.13 29.29
N LEU A 29 2.82 -10.36 28.05
CA LEU A 29 3.11 -9.46 26.93
C LEU A 29 2.48 -8.08 27.13
N LYS A 30 1.20 -8.03 27.46
CA LYS A 30 0.47 -6.77 27.75
C LYS A 30 1.12 -5.94 28.88
N ASN A 31 1.69 -6.60 29.88
CA ASN A 31 2.34 -5.98 31.02
C ASN A 31 3.84 -5.71 30.82
N GLY A 32 4.34 -5.73 29.56
CA GLY A 32 5.75 -5.46 29.24
C GLY A 32 6.75 -6.54 29.71
N LYS A 33 6.27 -7.71 30.13
CA LYS A 33 7.12 -8.85 30.52
C LYS A 33 7.39 -9.75 29.32
N SER A 34 7.77 -9.15 28.19
CA SER A 34 7.88 -9.77 26.86
C SER A 34 8.70 -11.06 26.89
N ARG A 35 9.90 -11.05 27.47
CA ARG A 35 10.78 -12.24 27.52
C ARG A 35 10.12 -13.45 28.14
N ARG A 36 9.33 -13.28 29.21
CA ARG A 36 8.62 -14.38 29.87
C ARG A 36 7.42 -14.85 29.08
N GLY A 37 6.65 -13.89 28.52
CA GLY A 37 5.50 -14.16 27.66
C GLY A 37 5.90 -14.94 26.42
N ILE A 38 6.93 -14.49 25.70
CA ILE A 38 7.46 -15.14 24.50
C ILE A 38 7.96 -16.57 24.81
N LYS A 39 8.72 -16.75 25.90
CA LYS A 39 9.17 -18.10 26.30
C LYS A 39 8.00 -19.06 26.54
N GLN A 40 6.92 -18.58 27.15
CA GLN A 40 5.73 -19.38 27.40
C GLN A 40 4.95 -19.68 26.10
N LEU A 41 4.80 -18.68 25.22
CA LEU A 41 4.21 -18.87 23.88
C LEU A 41 5.00 -19.90 23.07
N TYR A 42 6.32 -19.81 23.08
CA TYR A 42 7.19 -20.75 22.37
C TYR A 42 6.99 -22.19 22.84
N GLY A 43 6.89 -22.40 24.16
CA GLY A 43 6.58 -23.73 24.69
C GLY A 43 5.22 -24.28 24.27
N LEU A 44 4.20 -23.40 24.20
CA LEU A 44 2.86 -23.78 23.74
C LEU A 44 2.83 -24.05 22.23
N ALA A 45 3.55 -23.24 21.44
CA ALA A 45 3.62 -23.40 19.99
C ALA A 45 4.32 -24.70 19.58
N ILE A 46 5.42 -25.07 20.27
CA ILE A 46 6.09 -26.38 20.08
C ILE A 46 5.16 -27.53 20.49
N ALA A 47 4.33 -27.33 21.50
CA ALA A 47 3.34 -28.33 21.93
C ALA A 47 2.13 -28.40 20.95
N GLY A 48 2.14 -27.66 19.84
CA GLY A 48 1.13 -27.73 18.80
C GLY A 48 -0.06 -26.76 18.98
N ASN A 49 0.01 -25.80 19.91
CA ASN A 49 -1.09 -24.85 20.07
C ASN A 49 -1.11 -23.83 18.92
N ALA A 50 -2.13 -23.91 18.05
CA ALA A 50 -2.23 -23.11 16.84
C ALA A 50 -2.32 -21.59 17.11
N GLU A 51 -3.02 -21.16 18.16
CA GLU A 51 -3.10 -19.72 18.53
C GLU A 51 -1.73 -19.22 19.01
N ALA A 52 -0.96 -20.01 19.78
CA ALA A 52 0.39 -19.63 20.17
C ALA A 52 1.35 -19.57 18.97
N GLN A 53 1.21 -20.46 18.01
CA GLN A 53 1.95 -20.44 16.74
C GLN A 53 1.62 -19.17 15.94
N PHE A 54 0.35 -18.85 15.78
CA PHE A 54 -0.08 -17.61 15.14
C PHE A 54 0.50 -16.37 15.84
N MET A 55 0.41 -16.30 17.17
CA MET A 55 0.95 -15.18 17.94
C MET A 55 2.48 -15.04 17.80
N LEU A 56 3.22 -16.13 17.71
CA LEU A 56 4.66 -16.06 17.44
C LEU A 56 4.93 -15.52 16.04
N GLY A 57 4.17 -15.93 15.04
CA GLY A 57 4.26 -15.37 13.69
C GLY A 57 4.09 -13.85 13.68
N GLU A 58 3.06 -13.35 14.37
CA GLU A 58 2.82 -11.89 14.51
C GLU A 58 3.99 -11.18 15.24
N LEU A 59 4.54 -11.78 16.30
CA LEU A 59 5.67 -11.20 17.03
C LEU A 59 6.93 -11.10 16.17
N TYR A 60 7.21 -12.10 15.34
CA TYR A 60 8.36 -12.07 14.42
C TYR A 60 8.21 -11.06 13.27
N LEU A 61 6.98 -10.65 12.91
CA LEU A 61 6.75 -9.59 11.95
C LEU A 61 6.78 -8.18 12.58
N ALA A 62 6.46 -8.07 13.87
CA ALA A 62 6.25 -6.78 14.53
C ALA A 62 7.55 -6.02 14.88
N ASP A 63 8.72 -6.65 14.83
CA ASP A 63 10.05 -6.08 15.17
C ASP A 63 10.08 -5.30 16.51
N LYS A 64 9.30 -5.74 17.47
CA LYS A 64 9.14 -5.02 18.73
C LYS A 64 9.77 -5.74 19.92
N ASP A 65 9.37 -6.97 20.16
CA ASP A 65 9.76 -7.77 21.33
C ASP A 65 10.78 -8.87 20.99
N VAL A 66 10.87 -9.21 19.73
CA VAL A 66 11.87 -10.09 19.11
C VAL A 66 12.38 -9.43 17.83
N PRO A 67 13.64 -9.68 17.44
CA PRO A 67 14.14 -9.22 16.15
C PRO A 67 13.26 -9.74 15.02
N MET A 68 12.95 -8.88 14.06
CA MET A 68 12.15 -9.26 12.89
C MET A 68 12.78 -10.47 12.19
N ASN A 69 11.97 -11.50 11.99
CA ASN A 69 12.36 -12.68 11.23
C ASN A 69 11.17 -13.21 10.44
N GLY A 70 11.07 -12.77 9.20
CA GLY A 70 9.95 -13.11 8.34
C GLY A 70 9.87 -14.60 7.99
N ASN A 71 11.00 -15.30 7.93
CA ASN A 71 11.03 -16.73 7.67
C ASN A 71 10.46 -17.52 8.85
N GLU A 72 10.82 -17.15 10.09
CA GLU A 72 10.20 -17.74 11.28
C GLU A 72 8.70 -17.40 11.35
N ALA A 73 8.31 -16.17 11.01
CA ALA A 73 6.90 -15.80 10.96
C ALA A 73 6.11 -16.70 10.00
N LEU A 74 6.59 -16.87 8.75
CA LEU A 74 5.97 -17.73 7.75
C LEU A 74 5.88 -19.18 8.23
N ARG A 75 6.93 -19.70 8.85
CA ARG A 75 6.94 -21.06 9.41
C ARG A 75 5.86 -21.25 10.48
N TRP A 76 5.75 -20.33 11.42
CA TRP A 76 4.75 -20.39 12.47
C TRP A 76 3.33 -20.22 11.95
N PHE A 77 3.10 -19.28 11.02
CA PHE A 77 1.79 -19.15 10.37
C PHE A 77 1.40 -20.41 9.61
N ARG A 78 2.34 -21.05 8.90
CA ARG A 78 2.07 -22.30 8.17
C ARG A 78 1.66 -23.43 9.13
N GLN A 79 2.38 -23.62 10.23
CA GLN A 79 2.02 -24.62 11.25
C GLN A 79 0.63 -24.35 11.86
N ALA A 80 0.27 -23.10 12.12
CA ALA A 80 -1.05 -22.74 12.59
C ALA A 80 -2.13 -22.98 11.51
N ALA A 81 -1.86 -22.58 10.28
CA ALA A 81 -2.80 -22.72 9.17
C ALA A 81 -3.06 -24.20 8.79
N GLU A 82 -2.07 -25.08 8.93
CA GLU A 82 -2.23 -26.53 8.77
C GLU A 82 -3.22 -27.12 9.79
N GLN A 83 -3.38 -26.46 10.93
CA GLN A 83 -4.38 -26.77 11.95
C GLN A 83 -5.70 -26.00 11.76
N HIS A 84 -5.94 -25.47 10.56
CA HIS A 84 -7.11 -24.65 10.22
C HIS A 84 -7.27 -23.36 11.04
N HIS A 85 -6.15 -22.78 11.50
CA HIS A 85 -6.20 -21.50 12.19
C HIS A 85 -6.50 -20.38 11.19
N VAL A 86 -7.72 -19.87 11.21
CA VAL A 86 -8.30 -18.99 10.19
C VAL A 86 -7.48 -17.73 9.93
N LYS A 87 -7.06 -17.03 11.00
CA LYS A 87 -6.23 -15.81 10.86
C LYS A 87 -4.85 -16.11 10.30
N ALA A 88 -4.27 -17.30 10.57
CA ALA A 88 -3.01 -17.70 9.99
C ALA A 88 -3.15 -17.97 8.47
N CYS A 89 -4.25 -18.57 8.05
CA CYS A 89 -4.56 -18.71 6.62
C CYS A 89 -4.64 -17.34 5.93
N HIS A 90 -5.38 -16.39 6.49
CA HIS A 90 -5.44 -15.03 5.97
C HIS A 90 -4.04 -14.38 5.89
N ARG A 91 -3.23 -14.45 6.96
CA ARG A 91 -1.86 -13.91 6.96
C ARG A 91 -0.97 -14.50 5.88
N LEU A 92 -1.01 -15.82 5.69
CA LEU A 92 -0.28 -16.48 4.60
C LEU A 92 -0.76 -16.00 3.24
N GLY A 93 -2.06 -15.87 3.03
CA GLY A 93 -2.62 -15.33 1.80
C GLY A 93 -2.11 -13.94 1.48
N VAL A 94 -2.09 -13.03 2.45
CA VAL A 94 -1.54 -11.68 2.30
C VAL A 94 -0.04 -11.72 1.97
N LEU A 95 0.74 -12.53 2.69
CA LEU A 95 2.18 -12.62 2.46
C LEU A 95 2.51 -13.21 1.08
N SER A 96 1.82 -14.26 0.64
CA SER A 96 1.97 -14.82 -0.71
C SER A 96 1.57 -13.82 -1.80
N HIS A 97 0.50 -13.05 -1.58
CA HIS A 97 0.09 -11.96 -2.48
C HIS A 97 1.16 -10.86 -2.60
N MET A 98 1.87 -10.57 -1.52
CA MET A 98 2.98 -9.60 -1.51
C MET A 98 4.30 -10.17 -2.06
N GLY A 99 4.35 -11.45 -2.43
CA GLY A 99 5.54 -12.12 -2.92
C GLY A 99 6.44 -12.66 -1.82
N PHE A 100 5.92 -12.81 -0.59
CA PHE A 100 6.64 -13.43 0.50
C PHE A 100 6.15 -14.86 0.70
N SER A 101 6.82 -15.81 0.08
CA SER A 101 6.53 -17.24 0.23
C SER A 101 7.81 -18.02 0.54
N VAL A 102 7.67 -19.12 1.25
CA VAL A 102 8.74 -20.12 1.39
C VAL A 102 8.39 -21.28 0.47
N PRO A 103 9.21 -21.62 -0.52
CA PRO A 103 8.97 -22.76 -1.37
C PRO A 103 8.73 -24.04 -0.57
N ALA A 104 7.75 -24.83 -0.95
CA ALA A 104 7.46 -26.10 -0.30
C ALA A 104 8.68 -27.03 -0.42
N GLY A 105 9.21 -27.50 0.73
CA GLY A 105 10.37 -28.40 0.79
C GLY A 105 11.73 -27.72 0.97
N GLU A 106 11.85 -26.39 0.92
CA GLU A 106 13.09 -25.74 1.29
C GLU A 106 13.21 -25.61 2.81
N GLN A 107 14.35 -26.12 3.35
CA GLN A 107 14.74 -25.82 4.73
C GLN A 107 15.22 -24.37 4.77
N VAL A 108 14.41 -23.50 5.38
CA VAL A 108 14.79 -22.11 5.63
C VAL A 108 16.06 -22.12 6.48
N LYS A 109 17.14 -21.56 5.94
CA LYS A 109 18.38 -21.38 6.70
C LYS A 109 18.08 -20.42 7.85
N VAL A 110 18.24 -20.89 9.08
CA VAL A 110 17.93 -20.19 10.34
C VAL A 110 18.59 -18.79 10.45
N PHE A 111 19.58 -18.49 9.61
CA PHE A 111 20.33 -17.24 9.61
C PHE A 111 19.87 -16.21 8.56
N ASP A 112 18.89 -16.53 7.69
CA ASP A 112 18.35 -15.57 6.72
C ASP A 112 17.15 -14.85 7.35
N MET A 113 17.43 -13.76 8.08
CA MET A 113 16.41 -13.03 8.86
C MET A 113 15.48 -12.17 8.01
N ALA A 114 15.88 -11.81 6.78
CA ALA A 114 15.09 -10.98 5.91
C ALA A 114 14.17 -11.82 5.01
N LEU A 115 12.88 -11.47 4.99
CA LEU A 115 11.98 -11.94 3.94
C LEU A 115 12.51 -11.44 2.60
N LYS A 116 12.92 -12.37 1.73
CA LYS A 116 13.21 -12.02 0.34
C LYS A 116 11.89 -11.87 -0.40
N GLN A 117 11.59 -10.65 -0.82
CA GLN A 117 10.45 -10.42 -1.68
C GLN A 117 10.73 -11.03 -3.05
N GLY A 118 9.97 -12.07 -3.37
CA GLY A 118 9.94 -12.70 -4.69
C GLY A 118 8.82 -12.11 -5.55
N LYS A 119 8.43 -12.85 -6.57
CA LYS A 119 7.23 -12.52 -7.33
C LYS A 119 5.99 -12.91 -6.52
N PRO A 120 4.89 -12.12 -6.57
CA PRO A 120 3.61 -12.50 -5.99
C PRO A 120 3.16 -13.89 -6.48
N ASP A 121 2.78 -14.76 -5.55
CA ASP A 121 2.10 -16.02 -5.87
C ASP A 121 0.61 -15.88 -5.57
N HIS A 122 -0.12 -15.42 -6.58
CA HIS A 122 -1.55 -15.19 -6.46
C HIS A 122 -2.36 -16.48 -6.34
N ALA A 123 -1.85 -17.61 -6.84
CA ALA A 123 -2.52 -18.91 -6.74
C ALA A 123 -2.40 -19.44 -5.30
N GLU A 124 -1.20 -19.40 -4.72
CA GLU A 124 -1.01 -19.76 -3.31
C GLU A 124 -1.80 -18.80 -2.41
N ALA A 125 -1.79 -17.49 -2.70
CA ALA A 125 -2.53 -16.48 -1.96
C ALA A 125 -4.04 -16.77 -1.95
N LEU A 126 -4.61 -17.11 -3.12
CA LEU A 126 -6.02 -17.47 -3.22
C LEU A 126 -6.35 -18.75 -2.46
N SER A 127 -5.49 -19.77 -2.56
CA SER A 127 -5.69 -21.03 -1.83
C SER A 127 -5.76 -20.81 -0.30
N TRP A 128 -4.88 -19.98 0.25
CA TRP A 128 -4.91 -19.63 1.66
C TRP A 128 -6.11 -18.74 2.03
N ALA A 129 -6.46 -17.78 1.17
CA ALA A 129 -7.64 -16.93 1.37
C ALA A 129 -8.93 -17.76 1.38
N GLU A 130 -9.08 -18.75 0.50
CA GLU A 130 -10.24 -19.68 0.46
C GLU A 130 -10.37 -20.46 1.76
N ARG A 131 -9.28 -20.95 2.33
CA ARG A 131 -9.30 -21.62 3.65
C ARG A 131 -9.72 -20.68 4.78
N ALA A 132 -9.36 -19.39 4.69
CA ALA A 132 -9.86 -18.38 5.62
C ALA A 132 -11.36 -18.11 5.41
N VAL A 133 -11.84 -18.10 4.16
CA VAL A 133 -13.28 -17.98 3.80
C VAL A 133 -14.08 -19.15 4.39
N GLU A 134 -13.58 -20.38 4.29
CA GLU A 134 -14.21 -21.57 4.89
C GLU A 134 -14.34 -21.44 6.41
N GLY A 135 -13.38 -20.79 7.05
CA GLY A 135 -13.41 -20.44 8.48
C GLY A 135 -14.27 -19.23 8.83
N GLY A 136 -14.92 -18.60 7.84
CA GLY A 136 -15.80 -17.44 8.04
C GLY A 136 -15.08 -16.10 8.24
N ASP A 137 -13.81 -16.00 7.88
CA ASP A 137 -13.01 -14.76 8.04
C ASP A 137 -13.37 -13.71 6.98
N PHE A 138 -13.84 -12.57 7.41
CA PHE A 138 -14.21 -11.49 6.49
C PHE A 138 -13.01 -10.86 5.80
N ASP A 139 -11.85 -10.80 6.43
CA ASP A 139 -10.62 -10.31 5.80
C ASP A 139 -10.11 -11.29 4.74
N GLY A 140 -10.25 -12.60 5.00
CA GLY A 140 -10.03 -13.66 4.02
C GLY A 140 -10.98 -13.55 2.83
N MET A 141 -12.27 -13.24 3.06
CA MET A 141 -13.24 -12.99 1.99
C MET A 141 -12.83 -11.79 1.13
N VAL A 142 -12.38 -10.70 1.73
CA VAL A 142 -11.88 -9.51 1.01
C VAL A 142 -10.67 -9.84 0.16
N LEU A 143 -9.70 -10.57 0.70
CA LEU A 143 -8.50 -10.97 -0.03
C LEU A 143 -8.85 -11.88 -1.22
N ALA A 144 -9.68 -12.90 -1.00
CA ALA A 144 -10.15 -13.79 -2.07
C ALA A 144 -10.91 -13.00 -3.15
N ALA A 145 -11.84 -12.11 -2.74
CA ALA A 145 -12.59 -11.26 -3.65
C ALA A 145 -11.67 -10.36 -4.51
N HIS A 146 -10.65 -9.76 -3.89
CA HIS A 146 -9.65 -8.96 -4.61
C HIS A 146 -8.90 -9.80 -5.65
N LEU A 147 -8.40 -10.96 -5.27
CA LEU A 147 -7.68 -11.87 -6.18
C LEU A 147 -8.56 -12.35 -7.32
N LEU A 148 -9.82 -12.66 -7.06
CA LEU A 148 -10.78 -13.10 -8.08
C LEU A 148 -11.25 -11.98 -9.01
N THR A 149 -11.23 -10.72 -8.58
CA THR A 149 -11.68 -9.58 -9.39
C THR A 149 -10.54 -8.85 -10.08
N GLN A 150 -9.39 -8.68 -9.43
CA GLN A 150 -8.26 -7.87 -9.89
C GLN A 150 -6.99 -8.69 -10.17
N GLY A 151 -6.97 -9.95 -9.77
CA GLY A 151 -5.83 -10.82 -9.94
C GLY A 151 -5.58 -11.23 -11.41
N PRO A 152 -4.59 -12.13 -11.64
CA PRO A 152 -4.30 -12.65 -12.96
C PRO A 152 -5.53 -13.26 -13.63
N GLU A 153 -5.59 -13.17 -14.95
CA GLU A 153 -6.73 -13.65 -15.74
C GLU A 153 -7.07 -15.13 -15.49
N THR A 154 -6.04 -15.93 -15.21
CA THR A 154 -6.18 -17.36 -14.89
C THR A 154 -6.93 -17.65 -13.59
N LEU A 155 -7.07 -16.68 -12.69
CA LEU A 155 -7.76 -16.81 -11.41
C LEU A 155 -9.10 -16.08 -11.37
N ARG A 156 -9.45 -15.32 -12.43
CA ARG A 156 -10.63 -14.46 -12.42
C ARG A 156 -11.94 -15.24 -12.33
N ASP A 157 -12.68 -14.94 -11.30
CA ASP A 157 -14.11 -15.25 -11.13
C ASP A 157 -14.81 -14.04 -10.53
N ILE A 158 -15.23 -13.14 -11.42
CA ILE A 158 -15.82 -11.85 -11.05
C ILE A 158 -17.10 -12.04 -10.24
N ALA A 159 -17.93 -13.01 -10.60
CA ALA A 159 -19.21 -13.25 -9.91
C ALA A 159 -18.98 -13.67 -8.47
N ARG A 160 -18.09 -14.64 -8.25
CA ARG A 160 -17.71 -15.08 -6.90
C ARG A 160 -17.00 -14.00 -6.10
N GLY A 161 -16.11 -13.22 -6.75
CA GLY A 161 -15.46 -12.10 -6.08
C GLY A 161 -16.48 -11.07 -5.56
N HIS A 162 -17.51 -10.75 -6.34
CA HIS A 162 -18.58 -9.84 -5.92
C HIS A 162 -19.41 -10.42 -4.75
N GLU A 163 -19.74 -11.72 -4.79
CA GLU A 163 -20.42 -12.39 -3.68
C GLU A 163 -19.61 -12.32 -2.38
N LEU A 164 -18.32 -12.56 -2.45
CA LEU A 164 -17.44 -12.49 -1.27
C LEU A 164 -17.34 -11.07 -0.70
N TYR A 165 -17.24 -10.03 -1.55
CA TYR A 165 -17.31 -8.65 -1.08
C TYR A 165 -18.65 -8.34 -0.41
N GLN A 166 -19.76 -8.80 -0.98
CA GLN A 166 -21.09 -8.62 -0.39
C GLN A 166 -21.17 -9.29 0.99
N ARG A 167 -20.74 -10.54 1.13
CA ARG A 167 -20.75 -11.27 2.41
C ARG A 167 -19.87 -10.59 3.46
N ALA A 168 -18.69 -10.10 3.07
CA ALA A 168 -17.82 -9.35 3.96
C ALA A 168 -18.47 -8.02 4.40
N ALA A 169 -19.17 -7.33 3.48
CA ALA A 169 -19.90 -6.10 3.77
C ALA A 169 -21.09 -6.35 4.73
N GLU A 170 -21.85 -7.42 4.53
CA GLU A 170 -22.94 -7.85 5.42
C GLU A 170 -22.43 -8.17 6.83
N GLY A 171 -21.18 -8.68 6.94
CA GLY A 171 -20.48 -8.87 8.20
C GLY A 171 -19.91 -7.59 8.83
N GLY A 172 -20.11 -6.44 8.19
CA GLY A 172 -19.63 -5.14 8.67
C GLY A 172 -18.12 -4.90 8.44
N ASN A 173 -17.47 -5.73 7.62
CA ASN A 173 -16.06 -5.51 7.28
C ASN A 173 -15.91 -4.25 6.42
N VAL A 174 -15.09 -3.32 6.85
CA VAL A 174 -14.95 -2.00 6.22
C VAL A 174 -14.39 -2.09 4.79
N GLN A 175 -13.42 -2.96 4.55
CA GLN A 175 -12.88 -3.20 3.21
C GLN A 175 -13.89 -3.94 2.33
N GLY A 176 -14.68 -4.86 2.92
CA GLY A 176 -15.80 -5.50 2.25
C GLY A 176 -16.86 -4.50 1.80
N LEU A 177 -17.25 -3.56 2.67
CA LEU A 177 -18.17 -2.46 2.33
C LEU A 177 -17.64 -1.64 1.14
N TYR A 178 -16.37 -1.31 1.15
CA TYR A 178 -15.72 -0.59 0.05
C TYR A 178 -15.72 -1.38 -1.24
N GLY A 179 -15.24 -2.63 -1.22
CA GLY A 179 -15.19 -3.51 -2.39
C GLY A 179 -16.57 -3.75 -2.99
N HIS A 180 -17.59 -3.99 -2.14
CA HIS A 180 -18.97 -4.16 -2.59
C HIS A 180 -19.52 -2.87 -3.20
N GLY A 181 -19.26 -1.71 -2.56
CA GLY A 181 -19.67 -0.40 -3.09
C GLY A 181 -19.04 -0.10 -4.45
N VAL A 182 -17.74 -0.33 -4.63
CA VAL A 182 -17.03 -0.14 -5.90
C VAL A 182 -17.58 -1.07 -6.99
N THR A 183 -17.84 -2.32 -6.65
CA THR A 183 -18.45 -3.31 -7.54
C THR A 183 -19.83 -2.86 -8.03
N LEU A 184 -20.70 -2.44 -7.10
CA LEU A 184 -22.02 -1.92 -7.44
C LEU A 184 -21.94 -0.64 -8.28
N LEU A 185 -20.98 0.24 -7.98
CA LEU A 185 -20.77 1.47 -8.72
C LEU A 185 -20.40 1.22 -10.19
N GLY A 186 -19.53 0.23 -10.44
CA GLY A 186 -19.16 -0.17 -11.79
C GLY A 186 -20.29 -0.82 -12.58
N ALA A 187 -21.22 -1.49 -11.90
CA ALA A 187 -22.39 -2.13 -12.52
C ALA A 187 -23.61 -1.20 -12.65
N ALA A 188 -23.63 -0.05 -11.96
CA ALA A 188 -24.78 0.85 -11.87
C ALA A 188 -25.20 1.42 -13.23
N ARG A 189 -26.46 1.25 -13.58
CA ARG A 189 -27.11 1.78 -14.82
C ARG A 189 -28.03 2.94 -14.53
N THR A 190 -28.53 3.07 -13.31
CA THR A 190 -29.46 4.10 -12.86
C THR A 190 -28.87 4.95 -11.76
N SER A 191 -29.40 6.17 -11.58
CA SER A 191 -29.01 7.05 -10.47
C SER A 191 -29.29 6.43 -9.10
N GLY A 192 -30.38 5.65 -8.97
CA GLY A 192 -30.71 4.95 -7.73
C GLY A 192 -29.68 3.88 -7.37
N GLU A 193 -29.25 3.06 -8.34
CA GLU A 193 -28.17 2.07 -8.14
C GLU A 193 -26.85 2.75 -7.78
N ARG A 194 -26.50 3.86 -8.47
CA ARG A 194 -25.33 4.64 -8.15
C ARG A 194 -25.37 5.17 -6.70
N SER A 195 -26.52 5.72 -6.27
CA SER A 195 -26.69 6.22 -4.91
C SER A 195 -26.52 5.12 -3.85
N ARG A 196 -27.03 3.92 -4.13
CA ARG A 196 -26.83 2.74 -3.24
C ARG A 196 -25.37 2.33 -3.15
N ALA A 197 -24.66 2.29 -4.27
CA ALA A 197 -23.23 2.02 -4.32
C ALA A 197 -22.40 3.02 -3.50
N VAL A 198 -22.69 4.32 -3.69
CA VAL A 198 -22.05 5.41 -2.95
C VAL A 198 -22.33 5.31 -1.44
N ALA A 199 -23.52 4.85 -1.04
CA ALA A 199 -23.84 4.67 0.39
C ALA A 199 -22.94 3.61 1.07
N PHE A 200 -22.61 2.51 0.39
CA PHE A 200 -21.63 1.53 0.90
C PHE A 200 -20.22 2.13 1.02
N ILE A 201 -19.77 2.89 0.02
CA ILE A 201 -18.48 3.58 0.06
C ILE A 201 -18.47 4.60 1.21
N GLN A 202 -19.60 5.30 1.44
CA GLN A 202 -19.74 6.24 2.57
C GLN A 202 -19.64 5.54 3.93
N GLN A 203 -20.24 4.36 4.06
CA GLN A 203 -20.12 3.55 5.28
C GLN A 203 -18.65 3.14 5.52
N ALA A 204 -17.94 2.71 4.46
CA ALA A 204 -16.53 2.37 4.55
C ALA A 204 -15.67 3.57 4.95
N ALA A 205 -15.95 4.76 4.40
CA ALA A 205 -15.27 6.01 4.77
C ALA A 205 -15.53 6.38 6.25
N THR A 206 -16.77 6.20 6.72
CA THR A 206 -17.13 6.38 8.13
C THR A 206 -16.40 5.37 9.03
N GLY A 207 -16.13 4.17 8.53
CA GLY A 207 -15.29 3.16 9.17
C GLY A 207 -13.79 3.49 9.17
N GLY A 208 -13.41 4.64 8.59
CA GLY A 208 -12.03 5.16 8.61
C GLY A 208 -11.15 4.67 7.46
N LEU A 209 -11.70 4.08 6.40
CA LEU A 209 -10.92 3.59 5.27
C LEU A 209 -10.48 4.75 4.35
N PRO A 210 -9.16 5.02 4.19
CA PRO A 210 -8.67 6.11 3.36
C PRO A 210 -9.05 5.96 1.88
N ASP A 211 -9.04 4.75 1.34
CA ASP A 211 -9.44 4.46 -0.04
C ASP A 211 -10.89 4.87 -0.32
N ALA A 212 -11.77 4.69 0.66
CA ALA A 212 -13.17 5.10 0.55
C ALA A 212 -13.32 6.62 0.57
N GLU A 213 -12.56 7.33 1.40
CA GLU A 213 -12.51 8.80 1.38
C GLU A 213 -11.96 9.32 0.04
N LEU A 214 -10.88 8.73 -0.49
CA LEU A 214 -10.35 9.06 -1.81
C LEU A 214 -11.40 8.85 -2.91
N MET A 215 -12.12 7.72 -2.89
CA MET A 215 -13.14 7.39 -3.87
C MET A 215 -14.29 8.40 -3.84
N LEU A 216 -14.77 8.78 -2.65
CA LEU A 216 -15.83 9.80 -2.51
C LEU A 216 -15.39 11.16 -3.07
N GLY A 217 -14.16 11.59 -2.77
CA GLY A 217 -13.59 12.79 -3.34
C GLY A 217 -13.51 12.73 -4.87
N THR A 218 -13.11 11.58 -5.42
CA THR A 218 -13.03 11.36 -6.87
C THR A 218 -14.41 11.38 -7.54
N ILE A 219 -15.42 10.79 -6.91
CA ILE A 219 -16.82 10.84 -7.41
C ILE A 219 -17.30 12.28 -7.46
N LEU A 220 -17.06 13.07 -6.41
CA LEU A 220 -17.46 14.49 -6.36
C LEU A 220 -16.71 15.36 -7.37
N GLU A 221 -15.42 15.09 -7.58
CA GLU A 221 -14.59 15.75 -8.59
C GLU A 221 -15.14 15.49 -10.01
N TYR A 222 -15.54 14.23 -10.29
CA TYR A 222 -16.12 13.84 -11.57
C TYR A 222 -17.51 14.47 -11.82
N GLU A 223 -18.34 14.58 -10.78
CA GLU A 223 -19.66 15.22 -10.87
C GLU A 223 -19.56 16.74 -11.17
N GLY A 224 -18.45 17.36 -10.80
CA GLY A 224 -18.18 18.78 -10.98
C GLY A 224 -18.96 19.70 -10.03
N GLY A 225 -18.45 20.91 -9.83
CA GLY A 225 -19.11 21.93 -9.00
C GLY A 225 -19.09 21.66 -7.48
N LYS A 226 -18.38 20.62 -7.04
CA LYS A 226 -18.28 20.20 -5.64
C LYS A 226 -16.85 20.13 -5.14
N ASP A 227 -15.96 20.95 -5.71
CA ASP A 227 -14.51 20.90 -5.46
C ASP A 227 -14.15 21.02 -3.98
N ALA A 228 -14.85 21.89 -3.20
CA ALA A 228 -14.59 22.01 -1.76
C ALA A 228 -14.95 20.74 -0.98
N GLN A 229 -16.01 20.02 -1.38
CA GLN A 229 -16.38 18.75 -0.76
C GLN A 229 -15.38 17.65 -1.14
N ALA A 230 -14.99 17.60 -2.43
CA ALA A 230 -13.97 16.68 -2.92
C ALA A 230 -12.65 16.88 -2.16
N PHE A 231 -12.20 18.13 -2.02
CA PHE A 231 -11.02 18.48 -1.25
C PHE A 231 -11.09 18.01 0.20
N SER A 232 -12.26 18.16 0.87
CA SER A 232 -12.46 17.69 2.25
C SER A 232 -12.24 16.18 2.37
N HIS A 233 -12.76 15.39 1.43
CA HIS A 233 -12.56 13.94 1.39
C HIS A 233 -11.09 13.57 1.11
N PHE A 234 -10.45 14.21 0.12
CA PHE A 234 -9.03 14.00 -0.14
C PHE A 234 -8.16 14.32 1.08
N MET A 235 -8.47 15.41 1.81
CA MET A 235 -7.74 15.79 3.02
C MET A 235 -7.84 14.73 4.12
N LYS A 236 -9.02 14.14 4.34
CA LYS A 236 -9.19 13.05 5.32
C LYS A 236 -8.35 11.82 4.98
N ALA A 237 -8.30 11.42 3.71
CA ALA A 237 -7.44 10.32 3.28
C ALA A 237 -5.94 10.70 3.38
N ALA A 238 -5.57 11.92 2.97
CA ALA A 238 -4.19 12.40 2.97
C ALA A 238 -3.58 12.47 4.38
N THR A 239 -4.38 12.85 5.39
CA THR A 239 -3.96 12.88 6.80
C THR A 239 -3.69 11.49 7.37
N GLN A 240 -4.25 10.45 6.77
CA GLN A 240 -3.96 9.04 7.06
C GLN A 240 -2.79 8.49 6.22
N SER A 241 -1.97 9.37 5.64
CA SER A 241 -0.80 9.02 4.83
C SER A 241 -1.10 8.29 3.52
N HIS A 242 -2.33 8.42 2.98
CA HIS A 242 -2.67 7.87 1.67
C HIS A 242 -2.00 8.70 0.57
N SER A 243 -1.01 8.15 -0.14
CA SER A 243 -0.12 8.89 -1.05
C SER A 243 -0.85 9.54 -2.22
N VAL A 244 -1.77 8.82 -2.87
CA VAL A 244 -2.59 9.38 -3.97
C VAL A 244 -3.45 10.55 -3.47
N ALA A 245 -4.04 10.44 -2.27
CA ALA A 245 -4.81 11.53 -1.70
C ALA A 245 -3.93 12.73 -1.33
N GLN A 246 -2.71 12.50 -0.83
CA GLN A 246 -1.73 13.57 -0.60
C GLN A 246 -1.40 14.31 -1.90
N MET A 247 -1.24 13.58 -3.01
CA MET A 247 -1.04 14.17 -4.33
C MET A 247 -2.26 15.00 -4.76
N LYS A 248 -3.48 14.45 -4.60
CA LYS A 248 -4.73 15.19 -4.93
C LYS A 248 -4.86 16.48 -4.12
N VAL A 249 -4.55 16.47 -2.82
CA VAL A 249 -4.53 17.66 -1.95
C VAL A 249 -3.47 18.66 -2.43
N GLY A 250 -2.27 18.18 -2.76
CA GLY A 250 -1.21 19.04 -3.31
C GLY A 250 -1.63 19.75 -4.60
N VAL A 251 -2.21 19.01 -5.54
CA VAL A 251 -2.74 19.54 -6.79
C VAL A 251 -3.88 20.56 -6.54
N ALA A 252 -4.78 20.26 -5.60
CA ALA A 252 -5.87 21.17 -5.26
C ALA A 252 -5.36 22.51 -4.70
N TYR A 253 -4.35 22.49 -3.81
CA TYR A 253 -3.70 23.73 -3.36
C TYR A 253 -2.96 24.46 -4.48
N TYR A 254 -2.31 23.74 -5.39
CA TYR A 254 -1.59 24.34 -6.50
C TYR A 254 -2.54 25.07 -7.48
N GLN A 255 -3.67 24.46 -7.76
CA GLN A 255 -4.68 24.97 -8.71
C GLN A 255 -5.71 25.92 -8.06
N GLY A 256 -5.83 25.95 -6.73
CA GLY A 256 -6.90 26.67 -6.03
C GLY A 256 -8.27 25.99 -6.21
N ARG A 257 -8.32 24.66 -6.38
CA ARG A 257 -9.58 23.92 -6.59
C ARG A 257 -10.19 23.49 -5.25
N GLY A 258 -11.33 24.08 -4.92
CA GLY A 258 -12.05 23.80 -3.67
C GLY A 258 -11.40 24.36 -2.42
N ILE A 259 -10.27 25.02 -2.54
CA ILE A 259 -9.49 25.68 -1.49
C ILE A 259 -8.73 26.86 -2.11
N GLU A 260 -8.36 27.84 -1.30
CA GLU A 260 -7.50 28.94 -1.74
C GLU A 260 -6.13 28.42 -2.20
N ARG A 261 -5.63 28.97 -3.30
CA ARG A 261 -4.35 28.60 -3.89
C ARG A 261 -3.20 28.89 -2.92
N ASP A 262 -2.37 27.88 -2.65
CA ASP A 262 -1.21 27.98 -1.75
C ASP A 262 -0.10 27.05 -2.25
N VAL A 263 0.88 27.61 -2.95
CA VAL A 263 1.97 26.82 -3.58
C VAL A 263 2.87 26.18 -2.53
N SER A 264 3.08 26.81 -1.38
CA SER A 264 3.90 26.25 -0.30
C SER A 264 3.25 25.01 0.31
N LYS A 265 1.93 25.06 0.55
CA LYS A 265 1.18 23.89 0.99
C LYS A 265 1.13 22.81 -0.09
N ALA A 266 0.94 23.21 -1.36
CA ALA A 266 0.97 22.31 -2.50
C ALA A 266 2.28 21.49 -2.51
N GLU A 267 3.41 22.18 -2.49
CA GLU A 267 4.73 21.53 -2.47
C GLU A 267 4.90 20.61 -1.27
N THR A 268 4.46 21.03 -0.08
CA THR A 268 4.53 20.22 1.14
C THR A 268 3.77 18.90 0.98
N TRP A 269 2.56 18.92 0.44
CA TRP A 269 1.76 17.72 0.24
C TRP A 269 2.28 16.85 -0.90
N LEU A 270 2.73 17.46 -2.00
CA LEU A 270 3.34 16.72 -3.12
C LEU A 270 4.65 16.03 -2.69
N ARG A 271 5.48 16.66 -1.86
CA ARG A 271 6.68 16.01 -1.29
C ARG A 271 6.33 14.79 -0.43
N LYS A 272 5.26 14.85 0.37
CA LYS A 272 4.76 13.67 1.11
C LYS A 272 4.31 12.56 0.17
N ALA A 273 3.52 12.89 -0.86
CA ALA A 273 3.09 11.93 -1.87
C ALA A 273 4.28 11.29 -2.59
N ALA A 274 5.28 12.10 -2.96
CA ALA A 274 6.52 11.65 -3.58
C ALA A 274 7.35 10.71 -2.68
N GLN A 275 7.31 10.91 -1.37
CA GLN A 275 7.90 9.98 -0.38
C GLN A 275 7.13 8.67 -0.32
N GLY A 276 5.81 8.73 -0.50
CA GLY A 276 4.92 7.56 -0.61
C GLY A 276 5.01 6.81 -1.95
N GLY A 277 5.89 7.27 -2.88
CA GLY A 277 6.14 6.59 -4.16
C GLY A 277 5.31 7.10 -5.34
N GLU A 278 4.49 8.16 -5.18
CA GLU A 278 3.70 8.72 -6.27
C GLU A 278 4.60 9.40 -7.30
N VAL A 279 4.77 8.75 -8.45
CA VAL A 279 5.71 9.19 -9.51
C VAL A 279 5.29 10.54 -10.10
N GLU A 280 3.99 10.75 -10.29
CA GLU A 280 3.43 12.02 -10.75
C GLU A 280 3.73 13.16 -9.77
N ALA A 281 3.61 12.90 -8.46
CA ALA A 281 3.94 13.90 -7.44
C ALA A 281 5.42 14.29 -7.46
N ILE A 282 6.33 13.35 -7.78
CA ILE A 282 7.77 13.64 -7.94
C ILE A 282 7.95 14.65 -9.08
N ALA A 283 7.30 14.43 -10.22
CA ALA A 283 7.39 15.34 -11.37
C ALA A 283 6.78 16.72 -11.06
N LEU A 284 5.62 16.76 -10.40
CA LEU A 284 4.94 18.01 -10.04
C LEU A 284 5.78 18.88 -9.06
N VAL A 285 6.53 18.28 -8.14
CA VAL A 285 7.49 19.06 -7.33
C VAL A 285 8.58 19.66 -8.21
N GLY A 286 9.04 18.92 -9.22
CA GLY A 286 9.95 19.45 -10.24
C GLY A 286 9.36 20.66 -10.98
N ASP A 287 8.10 20.57 -11.41
CA ASP A 287 7.39 21.64 -12.11
C ASP A 287 7.27 22.90 -11.26
N ILE A 288 6.90 22.78 -9.99
CA ILE A 288 6.82 23.93 -9.06
C ILE A 288 8.17 24.62 -8.94
N ASN A 289 9.26 23.87 -8.78
CA ASN A 289 10.60 24.42 -8.65
C ASN A 289 11.10 25.02 -9.98
N LEU A 290 10.69 24.45 -11.12
CA LEU A 290 11.03 24.97 -12.44
C LEU A 290 10.35 26.31 -12.72
N GLN A 291 9.07 26.43 -12.36
CA GLN A 291 8.27 27.64 -12.64
C GLN A 291 8.58 28.76 -11.66
N GLY A 292 8.97 28.44 -10.43
CA GLY A 292 9.31 29.44 -9.42
C GLY A 292 8.14 30.26 -8.89
N ASP A 293 6.95 29.82 -9.03
CA ASP A 293 5.61 30.34 -8.77
C ASP A 293 5.51 31.26 -7.52
N GLY A 294 5.86 32.55 -7.70
CA GLY A 294 5.94 33.56 -6.63
C GLY A 294 7.31 33.68 -5.93
N VAL A 295 8.26 32.83 -6.25
CA VAL A 295 9.67 32.89 -5.86
C VAL A 295 10.54 32.67 -7.10
N ALA A 296 11.85 32.94 -7.01
CA ALA A 296 12.74 32.64 -8.13
C ALA A 296 12.75 31.14 -8.47
N PRO A 297 12.77 30.73 -9.76
CA PRO A 297 12.93 29.36 -10.17
C PRO A 297 14.18 28.72 -9.53
N ASN A 298 14.02 27.48 -9.06
CA ASN A 298 15.11 26.70 -8.52
C ASN A 298 15.45 25.55 -9.47
N PHE A 299 16.20 25.86 -10.53
CA PHE A 299 16.56 24.89 -11.56
C PHE A 299 17.36 23.67 -11.04
N PRO A 300 18.36 23.84 -10.12
CA PRO A 300 19.05 22.67 -9.55
C PRO A 300 18.11 21.71 -8.80
N GLU A 301 17.16 22.23 -8.04
CA GLU A 301 16.19 21.42 -7.32
C GLU A 301 15.21 20.74 -8.32
N ALA A 302 14.71 21.48 -9.30
CA ALA A 302 13.86 20.94 -10.36
C ALA A 302 14.55 19.79 -11.10
N HIS A 303 15.84 19.99 -11.47
CA HIS A 303 16.66 18.95 -12.09
C HIS A 303 16.77 17.69 -11.23
N SER A 304 16.98 17.83 -9.93
CA SER A 304 17.05 16.72 -8.99
C SER A 304 15.72 15.91 -8.94
N TRP A 305 14.59 16.62 -8.87
CA TRP A 305 13.28 16.00 -8.85
C TRP A 305 12.94 15.29 -10.17
N TYR A 306 13.18 15.91 -11.31
CA TYR A 306 12.94 15.25 -12.60
C TYR A 306 13.84 14.03 -12.80
N ARG A 307 15.10 14.09 -12.38
CA ARG A 307 15.99 12.91 -12.41
C ARG A 307 15.43 11.75 -11.58
N ARG A 308 14.85 12.05 -10.43
CA ARG A 308 14.18 11.06 -9.59
C ARG A 308 12.92 10.51 -10.28
N ALA A 309 12.10 11.38 -10.89
CA ALA A 309 10.91 10.98 -11.64
C ALA A 309 11.27 10.06 -12.82
N VAL A 310 12.31 10.40 -13.59
CA VAL A 310 12.81 9.57 -14.70
C VAL A 310 13.27 8.20 -14.23
N LYS A 311 13.99 8.12 -13.09
CA LYS A 311 14.37 6.83 -12.49
C LYS A 311 13.17 5.96 -12.14
N SER A 312 12.03 6.58 -11.84
CA SER A 312 10.75 5.91 -11.58
C SER A 312 9.91 5.71 -12.86
N GLY A 313 10.47 5.97 -14.04
CA GLY A 313 9.82 5.73 -15.33
C GLY A 313 8.93 6.86 -15.85
N HIS A 314 8.97 8.06 -15.27
CA HIS A 314 8.11 9.16 -15.70
C HIS A 314 8.56 9.77 -17.03
N VAL A 315 7.83 9.47 -18.09
CA VAL A 315 8.17 9.84 -19.50
C VAL A 315 8.17 11.37 -19.69
N GLY A 316 7.15 12.08 -19.17
CA GLY A 316 7.07 13.53 -19.27
C GLY A 316 8.24 14.25 -18.61
N ALA A 317 8.67 13.78 -17.43
CA ALA A 317 9.83 14.32 -16.75
C ALA A 317 11.14 14.13 -17.53
N ALA A 318 11.26 13.05 -18.31
CA ALA A 318 12.42 12.84 -19.18
C ALA A 318 12.50 13.90 -20.28
N VAL A 319 11.36 14.30 -20.86
CA VAL A 319 11.31 15.37 -21.87
C VAL A 319 11.73 16.70 -21.26
N THR A 320 11.17 17.05 -20.10
CA THR A 320 11.51 18.31 -19.41
C THR A 320 13.00 18.32 -18.99
N LEU A 321 13.48 17.23 -18.43
CA LEU A 321 14.87 17.10 -18.01
C LEU A 321 15.85 17.20 -19.20
N ALA A 322 15.48 16.64 -20.37
CA ALA A 322 16.25 16.78 -21.60
C ALA A 322 16.37 18.25 -22.02
N GLN A 323 15.28 19.03 -21.91
CA GLN A 323 15.30 20.46 -22.20
C GLN A 323 16.21 21.24 -21.22
N LEU A 324 16.22 20.84 -19.93
CA LEU A 324 17.10 21.46 -18.94
C LEU A 324 18.57 21.19 -19.27
N PHE A 325 18.94 19.97 -19.62
CA PHE A 325 20.30 19.63 -20.05
C PHE A 325 20.70 20.35 -21.34
N TYR A 326 19.79 20.38 -22.30
CA TYR A 326 20.07 21.04 -23.59
C TYR A 326 20.35 22.54 -23.44
N ASN A 327 19.61 23.22 -22.56
CA ASN A 327 19.69 24.65 -22.34
C ASN A 327 20.68 25.05 -21.22
N GLY A 328 21.24 24.10 -20.49
CA GLY A 328 22.11 24.38 -19.34
C GLY A 328 21.36 25.03 -18.16
N MET A 329 20.07 24.70 -18.00
CA MET A 329 19.24 25.27 -16.93
C MET A 329 19.42 24.45 -15.64
N GLY A 330 20.16 25.01 -14.68
CA GLY A 330 20.45 24.36 -13.40
C GLY A 330 21.56 23.32 -13.42
N CYS A 331 22.19 23.13 -14.56
CA CYS A 331 23.31 22.21 -14.79
C CYS A 331 24.16 22.72 -15.97
N GLU A 332 25.31 22.13 -16.19
CA GLU A 332 26.06 22.30 -17.44
C GLU A 332 25.27 21.73 -18.62
N THR A 333 25.45 22.34 -19.80
CA THR A 333 24.85 21.82 -21.03
C THR A 333 25.40 20.42 -21.34
N ASP A 334 24.49 19.46 -21.55
CA ASP A 334 24.84 18.08 -21.93
C ASP A 334 23.87 17.60 -23.01
N HIS A 335 24.26 17.81 -24.26
CA HIS A 335 23.46 17.43 -25.42
C HIS A 335 23.37 15.89 -25.58
N ALA A 336 24.38 15.13 -25.10
CA ALA A 336 24.38 13.68 -25.16
C ALA A 336 23.34 13.10 -24.19
N GLU A 337 23.33 13.59 -22.96
CA GLU A 337 22.32 13.18 -21.96
C GLU A 337 20.93 13.66 -22.36
N ALA A 338 20.77 14.88 -22.91
CA ALA A 338 19.49 15.34 -23.44
C ALA A 338 18.96 14.41 -24.55
N LYS A 339 19.80 13.99 -25.48
CA LYS A 339 19.42 13.03 -26.52
C LYS A 339 19.00 11.68 -25.92
N ARG A 340 19.80 11.13 -24.99
CA ARG A 340 19.49 9.87 -24.31
C ARG A 340 18.12 9.88 -23.62
N LEU A 341 17.77 10.98 -22.95
CA LEU A 341 16.48 11.17 -22.31
C LEU A 341 15.33 11.27 -23.31
N LEU A 342 15.54 11.93 -24.43
CA LEU A 342 14.54 12.00 -25.52
C LEU A 342 14.36 10.65 -26.19
N ASP A 343 15.42 9.88 -26.39
CA ASP A 343 15.34 8.51 -26.94
C ASP A 343 14.52 7.63 -25.97
N PHE A 344 14.82 7.67 -24.67
CA PHE A 344 14.03 6.99 -23.65
C PHE A 344 12.53 7.36 -23.71
N ALA A 345 12.23 8.66 -23.79
CA ALA A 345 10.83 9.13 -23.82
C ALA A 345 10.13 8.75 -25.14
N ALA A 346 10.83 8.77 -26.27
CA ALA A 346 10.30 8.37 -27.57
C ALA A 346 10.00 6.87 -27.61
N ASP A 347 10.90 6.03 -27.09
CA ASP A 347 10.72 4.57 -26.99
C ASP A 347 9.52 4.20 -26.12
N HIS A 348 9.13 5.10 -25.18
CA HIS A 348 7.94 4.96 -24.34
C HIS A 348 6.71 5.73 -24.86
N GLY A 349 6.72 6.09 -26.16
CA GLY A 349 5.55 6.61 -26.88
C GLY A 349 5.34 8.12 -26.77
N SER A 350 6.32 8.91 -26.33
CA SER A 350 6.20 10.37 -26.30
C SER A 350 6.40 10.98 -27.70
N GLU A 351 5.31 11.41 -28.34
CA GLU A 351 5.37 12.17 -29.60
C GLU A 351 6.15 13.48 -29.44
N GLN A 352 6.06 14.12 -28.28
CA GLN A 352 6.79 15.35 -27.98
C GLN A 352 8.30 15.11 -28.02
N ALA A 353 8.76 13.99 -27.45
CA ALA A 353 10.17 13.60 -27.46
C ALA A 353 10.67 13.38 -28.89
N VAL A 354 9.87 12.70 -29.74
CA VAL A 354 10.20 12.48 -31.16
C VAL A 354 10.38 13.81 -31.89
N LYS A 355 9.46 14.74 -31.72
CA LYS A 355 9.54 16.08 -32.33
C LYS A 355 10.76 16.86 -31.85
N LEU A 356 11.00 16.89 -30.55
CA LEU A 356 12.15 17.59 -29.98
C LEU A 356 13.48 16.99 -30.47
N ARG A 357 13.60 15.67 -30.53
CA ARG A 357 14.79 15.00 -31.06
C ARG A 357 15.09 15.44 -32.49
N GLN A 358 14.08 15.45 -33.37
CA GLN A 358 14.24 15.92 -34.77
C GLN A 358 14.71 17.38 -34.85
N ILE A 359 14.16 18.26 -33.98
CA ILE A 359 14.58 19.66 -33.93
C ILE A 359 16.05 19.78 -33.48
N LEU A 360 16.47 18.99 -32.51
CA LEU A 360 17.85 19.00 -32.02
C LEU A 360 18.83 18.45 -33.05
N GLU A 361 18.46 17.43 -33.79
CA GLU A 361 19.27 16.83 -34.85
C GLU A 361 19.39 17.74 -36.10
N SER A 362 18.39 18.58 -36.35
CA SER A 362 18.39 19.52 -37.48
C SER A 362 19.19 20.82 -37.23
N ARG A 363 19.57 21.11 -35.97
CA ARG A 363 20.39 22.28 -35.64
C ARG A 363 21.86 21.93 -35.87
N PRO A 364 22.60 22.69 -36.71
CA PRO A 364 24.05 22.46 -36.87
C PRO A 364 24.70 22.65 -35.49
N THR A 365 25.51 21.68 -35.09
CA THR A 365 26.38 21.80 -33.91
C THR A 365 27.26 23.02 -34.14
N GLN A 366 27.01 24.10 -33.38
CA GLN A 366 27.97 25.19 -33.32
C GLN A 366 29.24 24.59 -32.69
N SER A 367 30.20 24.27 -33.55
CA SER A 367 31.55 23.91 -33.12
C SER A 367 32.11 25.11 -32.35
N SER A 368 32.31 24.90 -31.05
CA SER A 368 33.10 25.80 -30.21
C SER A 368 34.47 26.02 -30.85
N SER A 369 34.62 27.18 -31.50
CA SER A 369 35.92 27.73 -31.89
C SER A 369 36.59 28.39 -30.69
#